data_3cca34ceaea35df44f29ba77ca6339d0
#
_entry.id   3cca34ceaea35df44f29ba77ca6339d0
#
_cell.length_a   1.000
_cell.length_b   1.000
_cell.length_c   1.000
_cell.angle_alpha   90.00
_cell.angle_beta   90.00
_cell.angle_gamma   90.00
#
_symmetry.space_group_name_H-M   'P 1'
#
loop_
_entity.id
_entity.type
_entity.pdbx_description
1 polymer ?
#
loop_
_entity_poly.entity_id
_entity_poly.type
_entity_poly.pdbx_seq_one_letter_code
_entity_poly.pdbx_strand_id
1 'polypeptide(L)'
;MSDNWVVQNLQNALTTWNEKLAEIWTLVTQSPQAFKGGSIWGAMVGIHGAVKAIGLALIVLFFVMGVMKTCGTFADLKRPEVAVKAFVRFALAKAAVTNGLELMNALFSIAQGLVSTIMSAAGFGSPQQAVLPTEIITAVEDCGFFESIPLWAVTLIGGLLITVLSFVMIMTVYGRFFKLYLYTAIAPVAMAAFAGEPTQSIGISFVKSYAAGCLEGAIIVLGCIIFSLFAATPPVVDPNAAAVTMVWSYIGELVFNLLILVGTVKMADRVVREMMGL
;
A
#
# COMPACT_ATOMS: atom_id res chain seq x y z
N MET A 1 19.53 11.87 28.51
CA MET A 1 18.29 11.07 28.63
C MET A 1 17.68 11.43 29.95
N SER A 2 16.47 11.94 29.99
CA SER A 2 15.81 12.25 31.26
C SER A 2 15.55 10.93 32.00
N ASP A 3 15.81 10.92 33.32
CA ASP A 3 15.51 9.76 34.19
C ASP A 3 14.00 9.64 34.47
N ASN A 4 13.21 10.58 33.97
CA ASN A 4 11.76 10.59 34.18
C ASN A 4 11.05 9.56 33.30
N TRP A 5 10.46 8.56 33.93
CA TRP A 5 9.74 7.45 33.29
C TRP A 5 8.54 7.88 32.44
N VAL A 6 7.93 9.02 32.72
CA VAL A 6 6.86 9.63 31.91
C VAL A 6 7.39 10.08 30.56
N VAL A 7 8.53 10.78 30.56
CA VAL A 7 9.23 11.23 29.35
C VAL A 7 9.70 10.03 28.54
N GLN A 8 10.24 9.00 29.21
CA GLN A 8 10.69 7.78 28.55
C GLN A 8 9.54 7.05 27.82
N ASN A 9 8.34 6.97 28.41
CA ASN A 9 7.18 6.36 27.76
C ASN A 9 6.81 7.07 26.46
N LEU A 10 6.77 8.41 26.45
CA LEU A 10 6.50 9.18 25.23
C LEU A 10 7.62 9.04 24.20
N GLN A 11 8.86 9.13 24.62
CA GLN A 11 10.02 8.96 23.73
C GLN A 11 10.02 7.58 23.07
N ASN A 12 9.73 6.51 23.82
CA ASN A 12 9.65 5.15 23.29
C ASN A 12 8.52 5.00 22.26
N ALA A 13 7.36 5.60 22.53
CA ALA A 13 6.24 5.59 21.58
C ALA A 13 6.58 6.34 20.28
N LEU A 14 7.19 7.52 20.38
CA LEU A 14 7.64 8.30 19.22
C LEU A 14 8.77 7.60 18.44
N THR A 15 9.69 6.95 19.15
CA THR A 15 10.74 6.13 18.52
C THR A 15 10.12 5.00 17.71
N THR A 16 9.18 4.25 18.31
CA THR A 16 8.44 3.19 17.60
C THR A 16 7.73 3.73 16.35
N TRP A 17 7.08 4.89 16.45
CA TRP A 17 6.46 5.56 15.33
C TRP A 17 7.47 5.89 14.21
N ASN A 18 8.57 6.55 14.57
CA ASN A 18 9.61 6.97 13.62
C ASN A 18 10.26 5.76 12.92
N GLU A 19 10.51 4.67 13.66
CA GLU A 19 11.01 3.41 13.09
C GLU A 19 10.03 2.82 12.09
N LYS A 20 8.73 2.79 12.40
CA LYS A 20 7.71 2.27 11.50
C LYS A 20 7.52 3.16 10.27
N LEU A 21 7.61 4.46 10.42
CA LEU A 21 7.58 5.38 9.29
C LEU A 21 8.79 5.20 8.36
N ALA A 22 10.00 5.03 8.92
CA ALA A 22 11.20 4.72 8.16
C ALA A 22 11.11 3.35 7.45
N GLU A 23 10.52 2.34 8.10
CA GLU A 23 10.26 1.02 7.51
C GLU A 23 9.30 1.15 6.31
N ILE A 24 8.23 1.94 6.43
CA ILE A 24 7.31 2.21 5.31
C ILE A 24 8.04 2.83 4.13
N TRP A 25 8.88 3.84 4.38
CA TRP A 25 9.66 4.51 3.35
C TRP A 25 10.53 3.53 2.55
N THR A 26 11.13 2.57 3.25
CA THR A 26 11.90 1.49 2.63
C THR A 26 11.01 0.53 1.85
N LEU A 27 9.86 0.15 2.42
CA LEU A 27 8.96 -0.84 1.81
C LEU A 27 8.25 -0.33 0.55
N VAL A 28 7.88 0.96 0.48
CA VAL A 28 7.21 1.50 -0.72
C VAL A 28 8.11 1.49 -1.94
N THR A 29 9.43 1.55 -1.73
CA THR A 29 10.44 1.46 -2.80
C THR A 29 10.91 0.03 -3.07
N GLN A 30 10.61 -0.91 -2.18
CA GLN A 30 11.04 -2.30 -2.32
C GLN A 30 10.20 -3.06 -3.35
N SER A 31 10.85 -3.89 -4.16
CA SER A 31 10.16 -4.78 -5.10
C SER A 31 9.54 -5.98 -4.38
N PRO A 32 8.43 -6.55 -4.89
CA PRO A 32 7.86 -7.80 -4.36
C PRO A 32 8.87 -8.95 -4.38
N GLN A 33 9.80 -8.96 -5.34
CA GLN A 33 10.85 -9.97 -5.44
C GLN A 33 11.82 -9.93 -4.26
N ALA A 34 12.11 -8.75 -3.73
CA ALA A 34 13.06 -8.56 -2.63
C ALA A 34 12.42 -8.60 -1.24
N PHE A 35 11.10 -8.47 -1.14
CA PHE A 35 10.40 -8.44 0.14
C PHE A 35 10.61 -9.72 0.94
N LYS A 36 11.01 -9.59 2.22
CA LYS A 36 11.30 -10.70 3.14
C LYS A 36 12.26 -11.75 2.54
N GLY A 37 13.30 -11.29 1.81
CA GLY A 37 14.31 -12.17 1.24
C GLY A 37 13.86 -12.99 0.03
N GLY A 38 12.73 -12.68 -0.58
CA GLY A 38 12.28 -13.27 -1.85
C GLY A 38 11.68 -14.69 -1.75
N SER A 39 11.67 -15.32 -0.57
CA SER A 39 11.14 -16.69 -0.41
C SER A 39 9.65 -16.79 -0.77
N ILE A 40 8.86 -15.80 -0.36
CA ILE A 40 7.43 -15.73 -0.67
C ILE A 40 7.23 -15.54 -2.18
N TRP A 41 8.03 -14.67 -2.81
CA TRP A 41 8.00 -14.48 -4.26
C TRP A 41 8.30 -15.76 -5.01
N GLY A 42 9.36 -16.50 -4.62
CA GLY A 42 9.71 -17.78 -5.23
C GLY A 42 8.55 -18.80 -5.18
N ALA A 43 7.86 -18.88 -4.03
CA ALA A 43 6.68 -19.73 -3.89
C ALA A 43 5.53 -19.30 -4.82
N MET A 44 5.26 -17.99 -4.92
CA MET A 44 4.20 -17.47 -5.80
C MET A 44 4.51 -17.67 -7.28
N VAL A 45 5.78 -17.53 -7.69
CA VAL A 45 6.24 -17.86 -9.05
C VAL A 45 6.06 -19.34 -9.35
N GLY A 46 6.36 -20.22 -8.40
CA GLY A 46 6.12 -21.68 -8.53
C GLY A 46 4.63 -21.98 -8.71
N ILE A 47 3.75 -21.38 -7.92
CA ILE A 47 2.28 -21.51 -8.07
C ILE A 47 1.81 -20.96 -9.41
N HIS A 48 2.29 -19.78 -9.82
CA HIS A 48 1.99 -19.19 -11.13
C HIS A 48 2.34 -20.16 -12.26
N GLY A 49 3.52 -20.80 -12.19
CA GLY A 49 3.94 -21.82 -13.18
C GLY A 49 2.99 -23.02 -13.24
N ALA A 50 2.54 -23.53 -12.11
CA ALA A 50 1.56 -24.63 -12.05
C ALA A 50 0.18 -24.20 -12.59
N VAL A 51 -0.29 -23.02 -12.22
CA VAL A 51 -1.59 -22.45 -12.65
C VAL A 51 -1.58 -22.07 -14.13
N LYS A 52 -0.41 -21.82 -14.73
CA LYS A 52 -0.26 -21.51 -16.15
C LYS A 52 -0.84 -22.61 -17.07
N ALA A 53 -0.69 -23.87 -16.70
CA ALA A 53 -1.29 -24.99 -17.47
C ALA A 53 -2.82 -24.90 -17.49
N ILE A 54 -3.43 -24.56 -16.35
CA ILE A 54 -4.87 -24.34 -16.21
C ILE A 54 -5.29 -23.13 -17.05
N GLY A 55 -4.54 -22.03 -16.97
CA GLY A 55 -4.77 -20.83 -17.78
C GLY A 55 -4.78 -21.11 -19.28
N LEU A 56 -3.83 -21.92 -19.77
CA LEU A 56 -3.77 -22.31 -21.17
C LEU A 56 -4.98 -23.15 -21.61
N ALA A 57 -5.46 -24.07 -20.74
CA ALA A 57 -6.69 -24.81 -21.00
C ALA A 57 -7.93 -23.89 -21.03
N LEU A 58 -8.00 -22.93 -20.12
CA LEU A 58 -9.09 -21.95 -20.05
C LEU A 58 -9.13 -21.03 -21.30
N ILE A 59 -7.99 -20.72 -21.92
CA ILE A 59 -7.95 -19.96 -23.16
C ILE A 59 -8.81 -20.65 -24.23
N VAL A 60 -8.68 -21.97 -24.35
CA VAL A 60 -9.47 -22.74 -25.37
C VAL A 60 -10.95 -22.66 -25.05
N LEU A 61 -11.31 -22.82 -23.74
CA LEU A 61 -12.71 -22.73 -23.30
C LEU A 61 -13.31 -21.35 -23.60
N PHE A 62 -12.61 -20.29 -23.21
CA PHE A 62 -13.08 -18.91 -23.42
C PHE A 62 -13.12 -18.52 -24.89
N PHE A 63 -12.17 -19.01 -25.67
CA PHE A 63 -12.17 -18.85 -27.14
C PHE A 63 -13.41 -19.47 -27.77
N VAL A 64 -13.71 -20.74 -27.42
CA VAL A 64 -14.90 -21.45 -27.95
C VAL A 64 -16.18 -20.71 -27.53
N MET A 65 -16.30 -20.30 -26.25
CA MET A 65 -17.45 -19.52 -25.83
C MET A 65 -17.56 -18.18 -26.58
N GLY A 66 -16.44 -17.52 -26.83
CA GLY A 66 -16.38 -16.29 -27.62
C GLY A 66 -16.88 -16.48 -29.06
N VAL A 67 -16.39 -17.51 -29.73
CA VAL A 67 -16.81 -17.86 -31.07
C VAL A 67 -18.30 -18.20 -31.11
N MET A 68 -18.79 -19.04 -30.21
CA MET A 68 -20.22 -19.42 -30.15
C MET A 68 -21.14 -18.21 -29.89
N LYS A 69 -20.71 -17.22 -29.14
CA LYS A 69 -21.50 -16.03 -28.85
C LYS A 69 -21.49 -15.02 -30.02
N THR A 70 -20.33 -14.91 -30.70
CA THR A 70 -20.16 -13.94 -31.82
C THR A 70 -20.75 -14.46 -33.11
N CYS A 71 -20.74 -15.77 -33.28
CA CYS A 71 -21.26 -16.44 -34.48
C CYS A 71 -22.62 -17.04 -34.15
N GLY A 72 -23.70 -16.24 -34.26
CA GLY A 72 -25.07 -16.73 -34.11
C GLY A 72 -25.49 -17.75 -35.19
N THR A 73 -24.80 -17.75 -36.32
CA THR A 73 -24.97 -18.69 -37.44
C THR A 73 -23.64 -19.11 -38.01
N PHE A 74 -23.56 -20.36 -38.56
CA PHE A 74 -22.37 -20.84 -39.27
C PHE A 74 -21.98 -19.96 -40.48
N ALA A 75 -22.89 -19.15 -40.98
CA ALA A 75 -22.64 -18.18 -42.05
C ALA A 75 -21.71 -17.03 -41.61
N ASP A 76 -21.75 -16.66 -40.33
CA ASP A 76 -20.90 -15.59 -39.79
C ASP A 76 -19.44 -16.05 -39.64
N LEU A 77 -19.19 -17.34 -39.38
CA LEU A 77 -17.85 -17.94 -39.35
C LEU A 77 -17.16 -17.92 -40.73
N LYS A 78 -17.92 -17.83 -41.82
CA LYS A 78 -17.36 -17.73 -43.18
C LYS A 78 -16.83 -16.33 -43.51
N ARG A 79 -17.08 -15.32 -42.66
CA ARG A 79 -16.53 -13.98 -42.86
C ARG A 79 -15.07 -13.96 -42.37
N PRO A 80 -14.09 -13.76 -43.27
CA PRO A 80 -12.67 -13.85 -42.93
C PRO A 80 -12.28 -12.85 -41.83
N GLU A 81 -12.95 -11.69 -41.79
CA GLU A 81 -12.70 -10.65 -40.77
C GLU A 81 -13.01 -11.11 -39.33
N VAL A 82 -14.09 -11.87 -39.13
CA VAL A 82 -14.50 -12.41 -37.82
C VAL A 82 -13.52 -13.48 -37.39
N ALA A 83 -13.11 -14.35 -38.29
CA ALA A 83 -12.14 -15.40 -37.99
C ALA A 83 -10.77 -14.81 -37.60
N VAL A 84 -10.27 -13.84 -38.38
CA VAL A 84 -9.00 -13.17 -38.09
C VAL A 84 -9.05 -12.47 -36.71
N LYS A 85 -10.13 -11.75 -36.44
CA LYS A 85 -10.31 -11.09 -35.13
C LYS A 85 -10.29 -12.08 -33.95
N ALA A 86 -10.95 -13.22 -34.10
CA ALA A 86 -10.96 -14.27 -33.10
C ALA A 86 -9.56 -14.89 -32.90
N PHE A 87 -8.83 -15.17 -33.98
CA PHE A 87 -7.46 -15.68 -33.93
C PHE A 87 -6.48 -14.69 -33.26
N VAL A 88 -6.57 -13.42 -33.61
CA VAL A 88 -5.75 -12.37 -32.98
C VAL A 88 -6.00 -12.31 -31.44
N ARG A 89 -7.27 -12.39 -31.01
CA ARG A 89 -7.60 -12.46 -29.61
C ARG A 89 -7.00 -13.69 -28.92
N PHE A 90 -7.12 -14.86 -29.56
CA PHE A 90 -6.54 -16.09 -29.05
C PHE A 90 -5.02 -15.99 -28.91
N ALA A 91 -4.34 -15.47 -29.93
CA ALA A 91 -2.89 -15.28 -29.92
C ALA A 91 -2.44 -14.29 -28.82
N LEU A 92 -3.16 -13.18 -28.68
CA LEU A 92 -2.89 -12.21 -27.61
C LEU A 92 -3.12 -12.78 -26.21
N ALA A 93 -4.21 -13.53 -26.01
CA ALA A 93 -4.49 -14.21 -24.74
C ALA A 93 -3.41 -15.25 -24.40
N LYS A 94 -2.98 -16.04 -25.40
CA LYS A 94 -1.88 -17.00 -25.25
C LYS A 94 -0.58 -16.28 -24.87
N ALA A 95 -0.25 -15.19 -25.55
CA ALA A 95 0.93 -14.40 -25.25
C ALA A 95 0.85 -13.80 -23.82
N ALA A 96 -0.31 -13.27 -23.42
CA ALA A 96 -0.54 -12.73 -22.08
C ALA A 96 -0.37 -13.80 -20.99
N VAL A 97 -0.93 -15.01 -21.16
CA VAL A 97 -0.79 -16.10 -20.19
C VAL A 97 0.66 -16.64 -20.19
N THR A 98 1.31 -16.71 -21.35
CA THR A 98 2.68 -17.23 -21.45
C THR A 98 3.69 -16.29 -20.78
N ASN A 99 3.58 -14.99 -21.03
CA ASN A 99 4.50 -13.95 -20.55
C ASN A 99 3.89 -13.13 -19.41
N GLY A 100 2.85 -13.66 -18.74
CA GLY A 100 2.08 -12.94 -17.72
C GLY A 100 2.94 -12.44 -16.56
N LEU A 101 3.91 -13.23 -16.11
CA LEU A 101 4.84 -12.83 -15.04
C LEU A 101 5.71 -11.63 -15.45
N GLU A 102 6.22 -11.64 -16.70
CA GLU A 102 7.03 -10.54 -17.21
C GLU A 102 6.21 -9.27 -17.35
N LEU A 103 4.97 -9.39 -17.83
CA LEU A 103 4.03 -8.26 -17.93
C LEU A 103 3.74 -7.65 -16.54
N MET A 104 3.50 -8.49 -15.54
CA MET A 104 3.26 -8.04 -14.17
C MET A 104 4.49 -7.36 -13.57
N ASN A 105 5.69 -7.90 -13.79
CA ASN A 105 6.93 -7.29 -13.37
C ASN A 105 7.17 -5.93 -14.05
N ALA A 106 6.87 -5.82 -15.35
CA ALA A 106 6.97 -4.55 -16.09
C ALA A 106 6.02 -3.48 -15.52
N LEU A 107 4.76 -3.83 -15.24
CA LEU A 107 3.79 -2.93 -14.61
C LEU A 107 4.27 -2.46 -13.23
N PHE A 108 4.83 -3.37 -12.43
CA PHE A 108 5.39 -3.00 -11.14
C PHE A 108 6.59 -2.05 -11.29
N SER A 109 7.50 -2.32 -12.23
CA SER A 109 8.69 -1.48 -12.48
C SER A 109 8.31 -0.06 -12.89
N ILE A 110 7.26 0.10 -13.71
CA ILE A 110 6.73 1.42 -14.09
C ILE A 110 6.20 2.17 -12.85
N ALA A 111 5.41 1.48 -12.02
CA ALA A 111 4.87 2.08 -10.79
C ALA A 111 5.99 2.45 -9.80
N GLN A 112 7.04 1.63 -9.70
CA GLN A 112 8.21 1.91 -8.86
C GLN A 112 9.01 3.11 -9.39
N GLY A 113 9.15 3.25 -10.71
CA GLY A 113 9.72 4.43 -11.36
C GLY A 113 8.95 5.70 -11.00
N LEU A 114 7.62 5.64 -10.95
CA LEU A 114 6.78 6.75 -10.52
C LEU A 114 7.04 7.10 -9.04
N VAL A 115 7.11 6.11 -8.15
CA VAL A 115 7.42 6.31 -6.73
C VAL A 115 8.75 7.04 -6.57
N SER A 116 9.82 6.56 -7.24
CA SER A 116 11.15 7.19 -7.15
C SER A 116 11.18 8.61 -7.73
N THR A 117 10.41 8.87 -8.78
CA THR A 117 10.27 10.22 -9.35
C THR A 117 9.57 11.18 -8.38
N ILE A 118 8.49 10.73 -7.71
CA ILE A 118 7.78 11.53 -6.71
C ILE A 118 8.71 11.85 -5.53
N MET A 119 9.45 10.85 -5.03
CA MET A 119 10.37 11.04 -3.90
C MET A 119 11.50 12.03 -4.25
N SER A 120 12.07 11.93 -5.44
CA SER A 120 13.15 12.84 -5.88
C SER A 120 12.65 14.27 -6.15
N ALA A 121 11.45 14.41 -6.75
CA ALA A 121 10.88 15.71 -7.05
C ALA A 121 10.49 16.51 -5.81
N ALA A 122 10.04 15.82 -4.76
CA ALA A 122 9.64 16.46 -3.51
C ALA A 122 10.81 16.84 -2.59
N GLY A 123 12.04 16.37 -2.87
CA GLY A 123 13.20 16.59 -2.00
C GLY A 123 13.11 15.91 -0.63
N PHE A 124 12.11 15.08 -0.41
CA PHE A 124 11.89 14.34 0.84
C PHE A 124 12.61 12.99 0.79
N GLY A 125 13.92 13.00 1.00
CA GLY A 125 14.73 11.77 1.05
C GLY A 125 14.49 10.91 2.29
N SER A 126 13.89 11.47 3.34
CA SER A 126 13.61 10.79 4.60
C SER A 126 12.32 11.34 5.24
N PRO A 127 11.55 10.51 5.94
CA PRO A 127 10.38 10.97 6.67
C PRO A 127 10.79 11.93 7.79
N GLN A 128 9.99 12.97 8.00
CA GLN A 128 10.16 13.85 9.14
C GLN A 128 9.91 13.05 10.43
N GLN A 129 10.85 13.13 11.37
CA GLN A 129 10.74 12.43 12.64
C GLN A 129 9.91 13.27 13.63
N ALA A 130 8.99 12.62 14.30
CA ALA A 130 8.31 13.21 15.44
C ALA A 130 9.29 13.27 16.64
N VAL A 131 9.51 14.47 17.16
CA VAL A 131 10.41 14.73 18.28
C VAL A 131 9.60 15.35 19.42
N LEU A 132 9.88 14.92 20.65
CA LEU A 132 9.23 15.49 21.83
C LEU A 132 9.79 16.91 22.09
N PRO A 133 8.93 17.94 22.15
CA PRO A 133 9.37 19.31 22.45
C PRO A 133 10.05 19.43 23.80
N THR A 134 11.06 20.29 23.89
CA THR A 134 11.79 20.53 25.15
C THR A 134 10.91 21.09 26.22
N GLU A 135 9.91 21.89 25.88
CA GLU A 135 8.92 22.47 26.79
C GLU A 135 8.11 21.38 27.51
N ILE A 136 7.75 20.33 26.85
CA ILE A 136 7.05 19.17 27.42
C ILE A 136 7.98 18.42 28.38
N ILE A 137 9.23 18.21 27.99
CA ILE A 137 10.21 17.54 28.84
C ILE A 137 10.40 18.32 30.16
N THR A 138 10.67 19.62 30.05
CA THR A 138 10.87 20.49 31.21
C THR A 138 9.63 20.52 32.12
N ALA A 139 8.43 20.68 31.52
CA ALA A 139 7.19 20.69 32.29
C ALA A 139 6.93 19.38 33.06
N VAL A 140 7.35 18.26 32.51
CA VAL A 140 7.20 16.93 33.14
C VAL A 140 8.29 16.72 34.22
N GLU A 141 9.52 17.23 34.01
CA GLU A 141 10.62 17.10 34.98
C GLU A 141 10.42 17.98 36.19
N ASP A 142 9.80 19.15 36.03
CA ASP A 142 9.50 20.09 37.12
C ASP A 142 8.30 19.65 37.98
N CYS A 143 7.54 18.63 37.58
CA CYS A 143 6.39 18.13 38.32
C CYS A 143 6.79 17.33 39.55
N GLY A 144 6.06 17.57 40.65
CA GLY A 144 6.19 16.79 41.91
C GLY A 144 5.71 15.32 41.71
N PHE A 145 6.12 14.45 42.63
CA PHE A 145 5.79 13.02 42.56
C PHE A 145 4.28 12.75 42.46
N PHE A 146 3.43 13.45 43.20
CA PHE A 146 1.98 13.27 43.15
C PHE A 146 1.35 13.74 41.85
N GLU A 147 1.92 14.76 41.20
CA GLU A 147 1.48 15.29 39.92
C GLU A 147 1.94 14.36 38.74
N SER A 148 2.96 13.57 38.95
CA SER A 148 3.47 12.61 37.98
C SER A 148 2.55 11.40 37.78
N ILE A 149 1.68 11.05 38.74
CA ILE A 149 0.77 9.89 38.62
C ILE A 149 -0.27 10.09 37.51
N PRO A 150 -1.06 11.19 37.45
CA PRO A 150 -1.97 11.43 36.34
C PRO A 150 -1.24 11.61 35.00
N LEU A 151 -0.06 12.23 34.98
CA LEU A 151 0.80 12.35 33.81
C LEU A 151 1.19 10.98 33.24
N TRP A 152 1.57 10.06 34.12
CA TRP A 152 1.87 8.68 33.69
C TRP A 152 0.69 8.00 33.01
N ALA A 153 -0.50 8.07 33.58
CA ALA A 153 -1.68 7.46 33.02
C ALA A 153 -1.97 8.03 31.61
N VAL A 154 -1.85 9.36 31.45
CA VAL A 154 -2.04 10.04 30.17
C VAL A 154 -1.01 9.60 29.13
N THR A 155 0.27 9.56 29.50
CA THR A 155 1.35 9.18 28.58
C THR A 155 1.33 7.69 28.24
N LEU A 156 0.87 6.83 29.16
CA LEU A 156 0.69 5.41 28.89
C LEU A 156 -0.42 5.17 27.84
N ILE A 157 -1.56 5.84 28.00
CA ILE A 157 -2.67 5.75 27.03
C ILE A 157 -2.24 6.33 25.69
N GLY A 158 -1.62 7.52 25.67
CA GLY A 158 -1.11 8.16 24.47
C GLY A 158 -0.07 7.29 23.74
N GLY A 159 0.90 6.76 24.48
CA GLY A 159 1.92 5.86 23.94
C GLY A 159 1.34 4.58 23.36
N LEU A 160 0.33 3.98 24.00
CA LEU A 160 -0.39 2.82 23.48
C LEU A 160 -1.09 3.16 22.16
N LEU A 161 -1.79 4.29 22.09
CA LEU A 161 -2.48 4.73 20.87
C LEU A 161 -1.48 4.96 19.72
N ILE A 162 -0.37 5.66 19.97
CA ILE A 162 0.68 5.90 18.97
C ILE A 162 1.23 4.56 18.44
N THR A 163 1.51 3.62 19.34
CA THR A 163 2.03 2.30 19.00
C THR A 163 1.02 1.51 18.15
N VAL A 164 -0.26 1.50 18.53
CA VAL A 164 -1.32 0.84 17.76
C VAL A 164 -1.45 1.45 16.36
N LEU A 165 -1.43 2.78 16.25
CA LEU A 165 -1.48 3.48 14.96
C LEU A 165 -0.28 3.13 14.07
N SER A 166 0.92 3.03 14.64
CA SER A 166 2.13 2.60 13.95
C SER A 166 1.98 1.20 13.34
N PHE A 167 1.44 0.25 14.11
CA PHE A 167 1.19 -1.11 13.61
C PHE A 167 0.11 -1.15 12.54
N VAL A 168 -0.97 -0.39 12.69
CA VAL A 168 -2.04 -0.32 11.67
C VAL A 168 -1.49 0.21 10.36
N MET A 169 -0.60 1.19 10.40
CA MET A 169 0.01 1.80 9.23
C MET A 169 0.93 0.79 8.52
N ILE A 170 1.85 0.13 9.24
CA ILE A 170 2.76 -0.84 8.63
C ILE A 170 2.02 -2.06 8.07
N MET A 171 0.97 -2.55 8.75
CA MET A 171 0.13 -3.64 8.25
C MET A 171 -0.55 -3.29 6.93
N THR A 172 -0.96 -2.04 6.73
CA THR A 172 -1.55 -1.60 5.46
C THR A 172 -0.55 -1.74 4.32
N VAL A 173 0.70 -1.32 4.54
CA VAL A 173 1.78 -1.44 3.55
C VAL A 173 2.14 -2.90 3.27
N TYR A 174 2.17 -3.77 4.29
CA TYR A 174 2.37 -5.21 4.10
C TYR A 174 1.23 -5.82 3.30
N GLY A 175 -0.02 -5.42 3.57
CA GLY A 175 -1.21 -5.87 2.82
C GLY A 175 -1.08 -5.68 1.32
N ARG A 176 -0.44 -4.59 0.87
CA ARG A 176 -0.13 -4.35 -0.55
C ARG A 176 0.71 -5.48 -1.16
N PHE A 177 1.79 -5.92 -0.48
CA PHE A 177 2.62 -7.02 -0.97
C PHE A 177 1.85 -8.33 -1.07
N PHE A 178 1.08 -8.69 -0.04
CA PHE A 178 0.24 -9.90 -0.08
C PHE A 178 -0.74 -9.85 -1.24
N LYS A 179 -1.37 -8.71 -1.48
CA LYS A 179 -2.28 -8.49 -2.61
C LYS A 179 -1.58 -8.71 -3.96
N LEU A 180 -0.38 -8.14 -4.14
CA LEU A 180 0.42 -8.33 -5.36
C LEU A 180 0.82 -9.79 -5.56
N TYR A 181 1.17 -10.51 -4.49
CA TYR A 181 1.48 -11.93 -4.54
C TYR A 181 0.30 -12.77 -4.96
N LEU A 182 -0.89 -12.54 -4.38
CA LEU A 182 -2.11 -13.24 -4.76
C LEU A 182 -2.46 -13.00 -6.23
N TYR A 183 -2.39 -11.77 -6.70
CA TYR A 183 -2.60 -11.48 -8.12
C TYR A 183 -1.58 -12.20 -9.01
N THR A 184 -0.30 -12.22 -8.63
CA THR A 184 0.75 -12.90 -9.39
C THR A 184 0.50 -14.38 -9.50
N ALA A 185 0.09 -15.05 -8.42
CA ALA A 185 -0.19 -16.48 -8.39
C ALA A 185 -1.33 -16.88 -9.32
N ILE A 186 -2.44 -16.11 -9.34
CA ILE A 186 -3.65 -16.44 -10.12
C ILE A 186 -3.72 -15.78 -11.50
N ALA A 187 -2.73 -14.96 -11.84
CA ALA A 187 -2.69 -14.21 -13.09
C ALA A 187 -3.01 -15.03 -14.37
N PRO A 188 -2.49 -16.26 -14.55
CA PRO A 188 -2.75 -17.04 -15.75
C PRO A 188 -4.24 -17.32 -15.98
N VAL A 189 -5.00 -17.54 -14.91
CA VAL A 189 -6.46 -17.79 -15.00
C VAL A 189 -7.20 -16.54 -15.44
N ALA A 190 -6.89 -15.40 -14.82
CA ALA A 190 -7.55 -14.14 -15.15
C ALA A 190 -7.17 -13.65 -16.54
N MET A 191 -5.91 -13.82 -16.96
CA MET A 191 -5.44 -13.42 -18.29
C MET A 191 -6.00 -14.31 -19.40
N ALA A 192 -6.35 -15.58 -19.11
CA ALA A 192 -7.01 -16.44 -20.08
C ALA A 192 -8.35 -15.87 -20.56
N ALA A 193 -9.01 -15.05 -19.74
CA ALA A 193 -10.29 -14.42 -20.07
C ALA A 193 -10.21 -13.44 -21.25
N PHE A 194 -9.02 -13.01 -21.67
CA PHE A 194 -8.84 -12.21 -22.87
C PHE A 194 -9.20 -12.96 -24.17
N ALA A 195 -9.22 -14.31 -24.14
CA ALA A 195 -9.50 -15.11 -25.33
C ALA A 195 -10.96 -15.01 -25.81
N GLY A 196 -11.91 -14.76 -24.91
CA GLY A 196 -13.33 -14.65 -25.21
C GLY A 196 -13.84 -13.22 -25.21
N GLU A 197 -14.69 -12.84 -26.16
CA GLU A 197 -15.32 -11.52 -26.16
C GLU A 197 -16.17 -11.26 -24.90
N PRO A 198 -16.99 -12.22 -24.43
CA PRO A 198 -17.81 -12.02 -23.24
C PRO A 198 -17.02 -12.00 -21.94
N THR A 199 -15.80 -12.54 -21.92
CA THR A 199 -14.96 -12.65 -20.73
C THR A 199 -13.82 -11.63 -20.69
N GLN A 200 -13.61 -10.88 -21.75
CA GLN A 200 -12.51 -9.91 -21.89
C GLN A 200 -12.51 -8.86 -20.76
N SER A 201 -13.70 -8.44 -20.31
CA SER A 201 -13.84 -7.49 -19.18
C SER A 201 -13.19 -7.99 -17.90
N ILE A 202 -13.22 -9.29 -17.64
CA ILE A 202 -12.58 -9.93 -16.47
C ILE A 202 -11.06 -9.75 -16.55
N GLY A 203 -10.47 -10.04 -17.71
CA GLY A 203 -9.03 -9.85 -17.94
C GLY A 203 -8.59 -8.39 -17.79
N ILE A 204 -9.38 -7.46 -18.35
CA ILE A 204 -9.11 -6.02 -18.23
C ILE A 204 -9.20 -5.57 -16.78
N SER A 205 -10.26 -5.95 -16.06
CA SER A 205 -10.43 -5.62 -14.65
C SER A 205 -9.31 -6.19 -13.79
N PHE A 206 -8.83 -7.40 -14.10
CA PHE A 206 -7.69 -8.01 -13.43
C PHE A 206 -6.42 -7.17 -13.61
N VAL A 207 -6.06 -6.80 -14.83
CA VAL A 207 -4.86 -5.98 -15.12
C VAL A 207 -4.98 -4.61 -14.46
N LYS A 208 -6.15 -3.97 -14.51
CA LYS A 208 -6.42 -2.71 -13.81
C LYS A 208 -6.25 -2.87 -12.30
N SER A 209 -6.77 -3.93 -11.70
CA SER A 209 -6.66 -4.20 -10.26
C SER A 209 -5.21 -4.45 -9.83
N TYR A 210 -4.43 -5.14 -10.65
CA TYR A 210 -3.01 -5.32 -10.40
C TYR A 210 -2.23 -4.00 -10.50
N ALA A 211 -2.47 -3.23 -11.57
CA ALA A 211 -1.87 -1.92 -11.75
C ALA A 211 -2.23 -0.97 -10.60
N ALA A 212 -3.49 -1.02 -10.12
CA ALA A 212 -3.91 -0.28 -8.93
C ALA A 212 -3.08 -0.67 -7.71
N GLY A 213 -2.89 -1.96 -7.44
CA GLY A 213 -2.03 -2.43 -6.34
C GLY A 213 -0.56 -2.00 -6.48
N CYS A 214 -0.05 -1.91 -7.71
CA CYS A 214 1.30 -1.38 -7.96
C CYS A 214 1.38 0.12 -7.65
N LEU A 215 0.39 0.92 -8.08
CA LEU A 215 0.33 2.37 -7.90
C LEU A 215 0.00 2.80 -6.46
N GLU A 216 -0.57 1.91 -5.65
CA GLU A 216 -0.89 2.17 -4.25
C GLU A 216 0.32 2.71 -3.47
N GLY A 217 1.53 2.23 -3.78
CA GLY A 217 2.77 2.75 -3.19
C GLY A 217 3.02 4.23 -3.49
N ALA A 218 2.70 4.70 -4.69
CA ALA A 218 2.84 6.11 -5.05
C ALA A 218 1.89 7.00 -4.25
N ILE A 219 0.64 6.57 -4.04
CA ILE A 219 -0.33 7.31 -3.23
C ILE A 219 0.07 7.32 -1.75
N ILE A 220 0.62 6.22 -1.23
CA ILE A 220 1.16 6.18 0.14
C ILE A 220 2.28 7.22 0.30
N VAL A 221 3.24 7.27 -0.63
CA VAL A 221 4.33 8.25 -0.59
C VAL A 221 3.79 9.68 -0.67
N LEU A 222 2.87 9.96 -1.59
CA LEU A 222 2.21 11.28 -1.67
C LEU A 222 1.51 11.64 -0.36
N GLY A 223 0.78 10.70 0.24
CA GLY A 223 0.16 10.89 1.54
C GLY A 223 1.15 11.23 2.64
N CYS A 224 2.30 10.55 2.70
CA CYS A 224 3.38 10.84 3.64
C CYS A 224 4.01 12.23 3.39
N ILE A 225 4.17 12.65 2.12
CA ILE A 225 4.68 13.97 1.78
C ILE A 225 3.69 15.07 2.19
N ILE A 226 2.42 14.93 1.85
CA ILE A 226 1.36 15.86 2.25
C ILE A 226 1.31 15.98 3.78
N PHE A 227 1.37 14.84 4.47
CA PHE A 227 1.38 14.82 5.92
C PHE A 227 2.60 15.54 6.50
N SER A 228 3.79 15.33 5.96
CA SER A 228 5.01 16.00 6.45
C SER A 228 4.93 17.53 6.32
N LEU A 229 4.27 18.02 5.26
CA LEU A 229 4.01 19.46 5.09
C LEU A 229 2.92 19.96 6.04
N PHE A 230 1.86 19.16 6.25
CA PHE A 230 0.78 19.48 7.17
C PHE A 230 1.25 19.50 8.63
N ALA A 231 2.06 18.52 9.04
CA ALA A 231 2.59 18.38 10.38
C ALA A 231 3.90 19.17 10.63
N ALA A 232 4.33 19.99 9.68
CA ALA A 232 5.55 20.80 9.81
C ALA A 232 5.49 21.83 10.95
N THR A 233 4.27 22.23 11.36
CA THR A 233 4.06 23.10 12.52
C THR A 233 3.88 22.21 13.75
N PRO A 234 4.80 22.22 14.72
CA PRO A 234 4.64 21.45 15.94
C PRO A 234 3.39 21.90 16.71
N PRO A 235 2.75 21.01 17.49
CA PRO A 235 1.64 21.34 18.35
C PRO A 235 1.95 22.54 19.25
N VAL A 236 1.01 23.49 19.33
CA VAL A 236 1.18 24.69 20.16
C VAL A 236 1.05 24.29 21.60
N VAL A 237 2.13 24.49 22.37
CA VAL A 237 2.16 24.21 23.80
C VAL A 237 1.94 25.53 24.52
N ASP A 238 0.91 25.60 25.38
CA ASP A 238 0.70 26.78 26.29
C ASP A 238 1.61 26.63 27.49
N PRO A 239 2.66 27.46 27.61
CA PRO A 239 3.61 27.36 28.73
C PRO A 239 3.01 27.73 30.09
N ASN A 240 1.81 28.36 30.15
CA ASN A 240 1.13 28.72 31.36
C ASN A 240 0.12 27.67 31.85
N ALA A 241 -0.12 26.62 31.07
CA ALA A 241 -1.04 25.56 31.45
C ALA A 241 -0.41 24.62 32.49
N ALA A 242 -1.24 23.98 33.32
CA ALA A 242 -0.76 22.91 34.19
C ALA A 242 -0.13 21.78 33.35
N ALA A 243 0.96 21.19 33.85
CA ALA A 243 1.73 20.19 33.11
C ALA A 243 0.87 19.02 32.57
N VAL A 244 -0.11 18.55 33.35
CA VAL A 244 -1.07 17.52 32.92
C VAL A 244 -1.88 17.96 31.71
N THR A 245 -2.38 19.21 31.72
CA THR A 245 -3.16 19.78 30.60
C THR A 245 -2.28 19.96 29.37
N MET A 246 -1.05 20.44 29.55
CA MET A 246 -0.07 20.65 28.50
C MET A 246 0.26 19.31 27.78
N VAL A 247 0.58 18.27 28.54
CA VAL A 247 0.89 16.92 28.00
C VAL A 247 -0.34 16.30 27.35
N TRP A 248 -1.53 16.45 27.95
CA TRP A 248 -2.77 15.94 27.36
C TRP A 248 -3.08 16.58 26.02
N SER A 249 -3.00 17.91 25.92
CA SER A 249 -3.23 18.64 24.68
C SER A 249 -2.23 18.25 23.60
N TYR A 250 -0.94 18.15 23.94
CA TYR A 250 0.11 17.72 23.03
C TYR A 250 -0.14 16.31 22.49
N ILE A 251 -0.43 15.34 23.37
CA ILE A 251 -0.73 13.95 22.97
C ILE A 251 -1.99 13.92 22.09
N GLY A 252 -3.03 14.66 22.46
CA GLY A 252 -4.28 14.72 21.69
C GLY A 252 -4.04 15.20 20.25
N GLU A 253 -3.31 16.29 20.08
CA GLU A 253 -2.98 16.85 18.76
C GLU A 253 -2.04 15.93 17.99
N LEU A 254 -1.04 15.35 18.63
CA LEU A 254 -0.15 14.37 18.02
C LEU A 254 -0.93 13.16 17.53
N VAL A 255 -1.76 12.55 18.37
CA VAL A 255 -2.59 11.38 17.99
C VAL A 255 -3.54 11.74 16.85
N PHE A 256 -4.14 12.93 16.87
CA PHE A 256 -5.00 13.40 15.77
C PHE A 256 -4.23 13.48 14.44
N ASN A 257 -3.03 14.08 14.45
CA ASN A 257 -2.17 14.17 13.27
C ASN A 257 -1.79 12.78 12.76
N LEU A 258 -1.43 11.85 13.66
CA LEU A 258 -1.11 10.48 13.30
C LEU A 258 -2.32 9.71 12.74
N LEU A 259 -3.53 9.98 13.24
CA LEU A 259 -4.77 9.42 12.70
C LEU A 259 -5.03 9.89 11.26
N ILE A 260 -4.75 11.15 10.94
CA ILE A 260 -4.85 11.69 9.59
C ILE A 260 -3.91 10.92 8.65
N LEU A 261 -2.65 10.72 9.05
CA LEU A 261 -1.70 9.97 8.24
C LEU A 261 -2.12 8.52 8.02
N VAL A 262 -2.50 7.82 9.09
CA VAL A 262 -2.98 6.43 9.01
C VAL A 262 -4.23 6.34 8.13
N GLY A 263 -5.16 7.29 8.26
CA GLY A 263 -6.36 7.39 7.42
C GLY A 263 -6.00 7.57 5.95
N THR A 264 -5.06 8.47 5.64
CA THR A 264 -4.58 8.73 4.27
C THR A 264 -3.92 7.49 3.67
N VAL A 265 -3.05 6.80 4.42
CA VAL A 265 -2.41 5.56 3.96
C VAL A 265 -3.44 4.45 3.72
N LYS A 266 -4.45 4.31 4.58
CA LYS A 266 -5.55 3.35 4.39
C LYS A 266 -6.44 3.65 3.19
N MET A 267 -6.63 4.92 2.86
CA MET A 267 -7.43 5.32 1.69
C MET A 267 -6.68 5.10 0.37
N ALA A 268 -5.38 4.86 0.38
CA ALA A 268 -4.57 4.75 -0.83
C ALA A 268 -5.11 3.71 -1.83
N ASP A 269 -5.48 2.51 -1.37
CA ASP A 269 -6.09 1.47 -2.23
C ASP A 269 -7.38 1.96 -2.88
N ARG A 270 -8.25 2.60 -2.11
CA ARG A 270 -9.52 3.12 -2.61
C ARG A 270 -9.31 4.22 -3.67
N VAL A 271 -8.45 5.18 -3.39
CA VAL A 271 -8.15 6.29 -4.31
C VAL A 271 -7.63 5.75 -5.65
N VAL A 272 -6.70 4.80 -5.63
CA VAL A 272 -6.17 4.23 -6.87
C VAL A 272 -7.23 3.44 -7.63
N ARG A 273 -8.08 2.67 -6.93
CA ARG A 273 -9.18 1.93 -7.57
C ARG A 273 -10.18 2.87 -8.26
N GLU A 274 -10.57 3.94 -7.59
CA GLU A 274 -11.45 4.96 -8.17
C GLU A 274 -10.81 5.62 -9.40
N MET A 275 -9.49 5.92 -9.36
CA MET A 275 -8.75 6.46 -10.51
C MET A 275 -8.70 5.48 -11.70
N MET A 276 -8.66 4.18 -11.43
CA MET A 276 -8.61 3.12 -12.47
C MET A 276 -10.01 2.73 -12.99
N GLY A 277 -11.08 3.31 -12.43
CA GLY A 277 -12.45 2.98 -12.79
C GLY A 277 -12.84 1.56 -12.37
N LEU A 278 -12.53 1.19 -11.13
CA LEU A 278 -12.78 -0.11 -10.50
C LEU A 278 -13.79 0.02 -9.36
#